data_bc319d4eab45146de70e441f89d284d9
#
_entry.id   bc319d4eab45146de70e441f89d284d9
#
_cell.length_a   1.000
_cell.length_b   1.000
_cell.length_c   1.000
_cell.angle_alpha   90.00
_cell.angle_beta   90.00
_cell.angle_gamma   90.00
#
_symmetry.space_group_name_H-M   'P 1'
#
loop_
_entity.id
_entity.type
_entity.pdbx_description
1 polymer ?
#
loop_
_entity_poly.entity_id
_entity_poly.type
_entity_poly.pdbx_seq_one_letter_code
_entity_poly.pdbx_strand_id
1 'polypeptide(L)'
;RPPRTDSNVYTYHLAALQRDEFVSKEDKLYALTPKGLAYVERISIDSFEPRMQSKIITIMIVRDADGRILLWPKSKQPFIGTWSLLSGKMHLADNSVHDAVQRECFEKFSIEPTSITHVGDSYIRAYIDKQLISSVLAHICLVQISDAAQFHDSLRCYAIEEVQDLDTAPATNEIISQALAAE
;
A
#
# COMPACT_ATOMS: atom_id res chain seq x y z
N ARG A 1 -21.20 -10.20 -30.97
CA ARG A 1 -22.29 -9.64 -30.15
C ARG A 1 -22.75 -10.71 -29.14
N PRO A 2 -22.91 -10.38 -27.85
CA PRO A 2 -23.46 -11.30 -26.87
C PRO A 2 -24.87 -11.79 -27.26
N PRO A 3 -25.25 -13.04 -26.97
CA PRO A 3 -26.58 -13.54 -27.26
C PRO A 3 -27.63 -12.72 -26.48
N ARG A 4 -28.79 -12.46 -27.12
CA ARG A 4 -29.92 -11.70 -26.58
C ARG A 4 -29.69 -10.20 -26.37
N THR A 5 -28.63 -9.61 -26.95
CA THR A 5 -28.40 -8.16 -26.88
C THR A 5 -28.94 -7.49 -28.15
N ASP A 6 -29.74 -6.44 -28.01
CA ASP A 6 -30.22 -5.64 -29.13
C ASP A 6 -29.05 -5.01 -29.90
N SER A 7 -29.14 -4.95 -31.21
CA SER A 7 -28.08 -4.47 -32.07
C SER A 7 -27.74 -3.00 -31.82
N ASN A 8 -28.76 -2.17 -31.59
CA ASN A 8 -28.57 -0.75 -31.37
C ASN A 8 -27.96 -0.47 -30.00
N VAL A 9 -28.41 -1.20 -28.96
CA VAL A 9 -27.86 -1.13 -27.60
C VAL A 9 -26.39 -1.55 -27.60
N TYR A 10 -26.07 -2.66 -28.26
CA TYR A 10 -24.69 -3.12 -28.39
C TYR A 10 -23.81 -2.08 -29.07
N THR A 11 -24.24 -1.53 -30.22
CA THR A 11 -23.50 -0.52 -30.97
C THR A 11 -23.31 0.76 -30.16
N TYR A 12 -24.34 1.19 -29.42
CA TYR A 12 -24.25 2.36 -28.56
C TYR A 12 -23.21 2.19 -27.46
N HIS A 13 -23.22 1.08 -26.73
CA HIS A 13 -22.24 0.83 -25.68
C HIS A 13 -20.82 0.65 -26.23
N LEU A 14 -20.69 0.01 -27.39
CA LEU A 14 -19.38 -0.14 -28.02
C LEU A 14 -18.80 1.20 -28.47
N ALA A 15 -19.63 2.09 -29.00
CA ALA A 15 -19.23 3.45 -29.36
C ALA A 15 -18.84 4.29 -28.13
N ALA A 16 -19.55 4.10 -27.00
CA ALA A 16 -19.19 4.74 -25.74
C ALA A 16 -17.82 4.25 -25.23
N LEU A 17 -17.57 2.93 -25.24
CA LEU A 17 -16.28 2.37 -24.83
C LEU A 17 -15.13 2.83 -25.72
N GLN A 18 -15.37 3.03 -27.03
CA GLN A 18 -14.37 3.60 -27.95
C GLN A 18 -14.10 5.07 -27.65
N ARG A 19 -15.17 5.89 -27.49
CA ARG A 19 -15.04 7.31 -27.13
C ARG A 19 -14.29 7.50 -25.83
N ASP A 20 -14.53 6.63 -24.83
CA ASP A 20 -13.92 6.69 -23.51
C ASP A 20 -12.56 5.96 -23.48
N GLU A 21 -12.05 5.55 -24.66
CA GLU A 21 -10.72 4.93 -24.86
C GLU A 21 -10.49 3.59 -24.13
N PHE A 22 -11.53 2.84 -23.82
CA PHE A 22 -11.39 1.49 -23.27
C PHE A 22 -11.18 0.43 -24.36
N VAL A 23 -11.67 0.69 -25.56
CA VAL A 23 -11.62 -0.21 -26.71
C VAL A 23 -11.14 0.56 -27.93
N SER A 24 -10.23 -0.03 -28.67
CA SER A 24 -9.84 0.40 -30.02
C SER A 24 -10.49 -0.48 -31.08
N LYS A 25 -10.62 0.07 -32.28
CA LYS A 25 -11.04 -0.69 -33.45
C LYS A 25 -9.93 -0.65 -34.48
N GLU A 26 -9.44 -1.82 -34.87
CA GLU A 26 -8.49 -2.03 -35.94
C GLU A 26 -9.15 -2.87 -37.03
N ASP A 27 -9.39 -2.27 -38.20
CA ASP A 27 -10.16 -2.87 -39.29
C ASP A 27 -11.57 -3.31 -38.85
N LYS A 28 -11.77 -4.63 -38.73
CA LYS A 28 -13.05 -5.23 -38.33
C LYS A 28 -13.02 -5.79 -36.89
N LEU A 29 -11.89 -5.72 -36.21
CA LEU A 29 -11.70 -6.27 -34.87
C LEU A 29 -11.70 -5.17 -33.82
N TYR A 30 -12.12 -5.54 -32.63
CA TYR A 30 -12.06 -4.69 -31.44
C TYR A 30 -11.06 -5.28 -30.45
N ALA A 31 -10.21 -4.43 -29.88
CA ALA A 31 -9.23 -4.80 -28.87
C ALA A 31 -9.35 -3.88 -27.67
N LEU A 32 -9.02 -4.37 -26.47
CA LEU A 32 -8.87 -3.52 -25.30
C LEU A 32 -7.62 -2.66 -25.46
N THR A 33 -7.76 -1.39 -25.17
CA THR A 33 -6.62 -0.47 -25.02
C THR A 33 -5.85 -0.76 -23.72
N PRO A 34 -4.66 -0.17 -23.47
CA PRO A 34 -4.01 -0.25 -22.17
C PRO A 34 -4.92 0.19 -21.01
N LYS A 35 -5.73 1.23 -21.21
CA LYS A 35 -6.76 1.68 -20.25
C LYS A 35 -7.83 0.63 -20.01
N GLY A 36 -8.31 0.00 -21.08
CA GLY A 36 -9.29 -1.09 -21.02
C GLY A 36 -8.75 -2.31 -20.28
N LEU A 37 -7.52 -2.72 -20.58
CA LEU A 37 -6.83 -3.82 -19.90
C LEU A 37 -6.70 -3.55 -18.39
N ALA A 38 -6.22 -2.38 -18.00
CA ALA A 38 -6.10 -1.99 -16.60
C ALA A 38 -7.46 -1.94 -15.87
N TYR A 39 -8.55 -1.65 -16.58
CA TYR A 39 -9.89 -1.68 -16.01
C TYR A 39 -10.39 -3.11 -15.80
N VAL A 40 -10.27 -3.97 -16.82
CA VAL A 40 -10.75 -5.36 -16.76
C VAL A 40 -10.00 -6.19 -15.72
N GLU A 41 -8.71 -5.91 -15.49
CA GLU A 41 -7.91 -6.58 -14.45
C GLU A 41 -8.55 -6.44 -13.04
N ARG A 42 -9.26 -5.35 -12.79
CA ARG A 42 -9.88 -5.04 -11.48
C ARG A 42 -11.30 -5.58 -11.33
N ILE A 43 -11.86 -6.19 -12.37
CA ILE A 43 -13.24 -6.67 -12.41
C ILE A 43 -13.26 -8.19 -12.40
N SER A 44 -14.19 -8.77 -11.66
CA SER A 44 -14.56 -10.18 -11.80
C SER A 44 -15.29 -10.39 -13.12
N ILE A 45 -14.81 -11.30 -13.96
CA ILE A 45 -15.45 -11.62 -15.24
C ILE A 45 -16.82 -12.26 -15.01
N ASP A 46 -17.01 -12.97 -13.90
CA ASP A 46 -18.24 -13.70 -13.61
C ASP A 46 -19.36 -12.79 -13.08
N SER A 47 -19.01 -11.87 -12.17
CA SER A 47 -20.00 -10.96 -11.52
C SER A 47 -20.00 -9.55 -12.10
N PHE A 48 -18.99 -9.17 -12.89
CA PHE A 48 -18.74 -7.81 -13.37
C PHE A 48 -18.59 -6.77 -12.26
N GLU A 49 -18.25 -7.22 -11.05
CA GLU A 49 -18.02 -6.37 -9.89
C GLU A 49 -16.51 -6.17 -9.62
N PRO A 50 -16.11 -5.07 -8.99
CA PRO A 50 -14.72 -4.86 -8.60
C PRO A 50 -14.23 -5.99 -7.68
N ARG A 51 -13.08 -6.57 -8.02
CA ARG A 51 -12.44 -7.57 -7.15
C ARG A 51 -11.85 -6.87 -5.93
N MET A 52 -12.24 -7.35 -4.76
CA MET A 52 -11.60 -6.96 -3.52
C MET A 52 -10.20 -7.57 -3.47
N GLN A 53 -9.19 -6.73 -3.56
CA GLN A 53 -7.78 -7.15 -3.51
C GLN A 53 -7.12 -6.66 -2.22
N SER A 54 -6.13 -7.41 -1.75
CA SER A 54 -5.26 -6.95 -0.68
C SER A 54 -4.47 -5.73 -1.15
N LYS A 55 -4.32 -4.75 -0.26
CA LYS A 55 -3.49 -3.58 -0.54
C LYS A 55 -2.02 -3.98 -0.48
N ILE A 56 -1.21 -3.41 -1.35
CA ILE A 56 0.25 -3.50 -1.24
C ILE A 56 0.74 -2.22 -0.54
N ILE A 57 1.49 -2.39 0.54
CA ILE A 57 2.03 -1.29 1.33
C ILE A 57 3.50 -1.53 1.65
N THR A 58 4.19 -0.47 2.02
CA THR A 58 5.50 -0.55 2.69
C THR A 58 5.30 -0.28 4.19
N ILE A 59 5.99 -1.02 5.05
CA ILE A 59 6.12 -0.73 6.47
C ILE A 59 7.59 -0.44 6.74
N MET A 60 7.84 0.73 7.33
CA MET A 60 9.17 1.25 7.55
C MET A 60 9.50 1.23 9.04
N ILE A 61 10.53 0.47 9.40
CA ILE A 61 11.14 0.52 10.72
C ILE A 61 12.27 1.53 10.61
N VAL A 62 11.97 2.79 10.94
CA VAL A 62 12.93 3.89 10.84
C VAL A 62 13.70 3.96 12.12
N ARG A 63 15.03 3.86 12.02
CA ARG A 63 15.97 3.89 13.16
C ARG A 63 16.88 5.09 13.06
N ASP A 64 17.06 5.77 14.19
CA ASP A 64 18.09 6.79 14.34
C ASP A 64 19.47 6.14 14.65
N ALA A 65 20.51 6.95 14.79
CA ALA A 65 21.87 6.45 15.06
C ALA A 65 22.01 5.79 16.44
N ASP A 66 21.15 6.12 17.39
CA ASP A 66 21.10 5.46 18.70
C ASP A 66 20.33 4.13 18.65
N GLY A 67 19.78 3.74 17.48
CA GLY A 67 18.99 2.53 17.29
C GLY A 67 17.54 2.64 17.78
N ARG A 68 17.06 3.85 18.15
CA ARG A 68 15.67 4.07 18.55
C ARG A 68 14.77 4.05 17.33
N ILE A 69 13.54 3.58 17.52
CA ILE A 69 12.55 3.42 16.45
C ILE A 69 11.60 4.61 16.44
N LEU A 70 11.36 5.18 15.26
CA LEU A 70 10.37 6.21 15.06
C LEU A 70 8.98 5.59 14.94
N LEU A 71 8.07 6.07 15.76
CA LEU A 71 6.65 5.75 15.71
C LEU A 71 5.82 7.01 15.49
N TRP A 72 4.63 6.84 14.96
CA TRP A 72 3.67 7.91 14.81
C TRP A 72 2.31 7.53 15.40
N PRO A 73 1.54 8.48 15.99
CA PRO A 73 0.22 8.21 16.51
C PRO A 73 -0.77 8.12 15.35
N LYS A 74 -1.53 7.04 15.28
CA LYS A 74 -2.57 6.89 14.25
C LYS A 74 -3.71 7.87 14.48
N SER A 75 -3.96 8.71 13.48
CA SER A 75 -5.05 9.70 13.49
C SER A 75 -6.29 9.23 12.72
N LYS A 76 -6.23 8.08 12.04
CA LYS A 76 -7.32 7.54 11.20
C LYS A 76 -7.65 6.10 11.56
N GLN A 77 -8.92 5.73 11.31
CA GLN A 77 -9.37 4.34 11.43
C GLN A 77 -8.60 3.39 10.49
N PRO A 78 -8.46 2.13 10.87
CA PRO A 78 -8.71 1.55 12.20
C PRO A 78 -7.59 1.88 13.19
N PHE A 79 -7.84 1.67 14.48
CA PHE A 79 -6.84 1.80 15.55
C PHE A 79 -6.37 3.25 15.83
N ILE A 80 -7.31 4.22 15.84
CA ILE A 80 -7.01 5.61 16.21
C ILE A 80 -6.42 5.66 17.63
N GLY A 81 -5.39 6.49 17.81
CA GLY A 81 -4.73 6.72 19.09
C GLY A 81 -3.61 5.75 19.42
N THR A 82 -3.48 4.64 18.71
CA THR A 82 -2.36 3.70 18.89
C THR A 82 -1.09 4.20 18.21
N TRP A 83 0.06 3.80 18.73
CA TRP A 83 1.35 4.01 18.06
C TRP A 83 1.57 2.99 16.95
N SER A 84 2.16 3.40 15.85
CA SER A 84 2.33 2.56 14.68
C SER A 84 3.67 2.82 14.01
N LEU A 85 4.21 1.79 13.37
CA LEU A 85 5.30 1.96 12.41
C LEU A 85 4.88 2.86 11.25
N LEU A 86 5.83 3.54 10.65
CA LEU A 86 5.59 4.33 9.46
C LEU A 86 5.18 3.40 8.31
N SER A 87 4.21 3.82 7.53
CA SER A 87 3.73 2.99 6.41
C SER A 87 3.15 3.82 5.29
N GLY A 88 3.24 3.29 4.08
CA GLY A 88 2.71 3.91 2.90
C GLY A 88 2.19 2.91 1.87
N LYS A 89 1.35 3.36 0.95
CA LYS A 89 0.87 2.54 -0.16
C LYS A 89 1.88 2.58 -1.29
N MET A 90 2.10 1.45 -1.92
CA MET A 90 2.77 1.45 -3.22
C MET A 90 1.85 2.08 -4.28
N HIS A 91 2.42 2.93 -5.10
CA HIS A 91 1.76 3.58 -6.22
C HIS A 91 2.18 2.91 -7.54
N LEU A 92 1.35 3.02 -8.55
CA LEU A 92 1.68 2.49 -9.88
C LEU A 92 2.95 3.12 -10.49
N ALA A 93 3.28 4.33 -10.07
CA ALA A 93 4.46 5.06 -10.53
C ALA A 93 5.76 4.67 -9.78
N ASP A 94 5.68 3.92 -8.68
CA ASP A 94 6.87 3.45 -7.97
C ASP A 94 7.49 2.29 -8.76
N ASN A 95 8.75 2.41 -9.17
CA ASN A 95 9.43 1.37 -9.93
C ASN A 95 9.95 0.22 -9.05
N SER A 96 10.06 0.47 -7.73
CA SER A 96 10.56 -0.50 -6.76
C SER A 96 9.99 -0.26 -5.36
N VAL A 97 10.16 -1.24 -4.47
CA VAL A 97 9.86 -1.08 -3.04
C VAL A 97 10.69 0.05 -2.43
N HIS A 98 11.96 0.16 -2.84
CA HIS A 98 12.86 1.22 -2.40
C HIS A 98 12.33 2.62 -2.75
N ASP A 99 11.88 2.83 -4.01
CA ASP A 99 11.32 4.11 -4.45
C ASP A 99 10.06 4.47 -3.66
N ALA A 100 9.19 3.48 -3.43
CA ALA A 100 7.99 3.66 -2.61
C ALA A 100 8.34 4.10 -1.17
N VAL A 101 9.33 3.45 -0.54
CA VAL A 101 9.79 3.80 0.81
C VAL A 101 10.38 5.20 0.83
N GLN A 102 11.26 5.53 -0.10
CA GLN A 102 11.89 6.85 -0.18
C GLN A 102 10.84 7.96 -0.36
N ARG A 103 9.90 7.77 -1.27
CA ARG A 103 8.79 8.71 -1.50
C ARG A 103 7.92 8.89 -0.26
N GLU A 104 7.48 7.81 0.37
CA GLU A 104 6.63 7.87 1.57
C GLU A 104 7.35 8.51 2.77
N CYS A 105 8.64 8.22 2.96
CA CYS A 105 9.47 8.87 3.98
C CYS A 105 9.48 10.39 3.77
N PHE A 106 9.72 10.83 2.55
CA PHE A 106 9.80 12.26 2.23
C PHE A 106 8.43 12.95 2.31
N GLU A 107 7.43 12.42 1.60
CA GLU A 107 6.13 13.09 1.43
C GLU A 107 5.32 13.18 2.75
N LYS A 108 5.36 12.13 3.56
CA LYS A 108 4.52 12.07 4.77
C LYS A 108 5.22 12.46 6.04
N PHE A 109 6.52 12.19 6.11
CA PHE A 109 7.24 12.27 7.36
C PHE A 109 8.39 13.28 7.34
N SER A 110 8.69 13.87 6.17
CA SER A 110 9.84 14.77 5.96
C SER A 110 11.17 14.13 6.34
N ILE A 111 11.30 12.82 6.08
CA ILE A 111 12.49 12.03 6.39
C ILE A 111 13.28 11.80 5.11
N GLU A 112 14.59 12.02 5.18
CA GLU A 112 15.56 11.62 4.15
C GLU A 112 16.35 10.40 4.65
N PRO A 113 16.06 9.18 4.12
CA PRO A 113 16.78 7.99 4.49
C PRO A 113 18.26 8.04 4.09
N THR A 114 19.15 7.58 4.96
CA THR A 114 20.57 7.33 4.63
C THR A 114 20.76 5.93 4.05
N SER A 115 19.95 4.97 4.46
CA SER A 115 19.87 3.65 3.84
C SER A 115 18.47 3.05 3.97
N ILE A 116 18.13 2.18 3.01
CA ILE A 116 16.87 1.41 2.99
C ILE A 116 17.23 -0.03 2.68
N THR A 117 16.81 -0.96 3.54
CA THR A 117 17.02 -2.40 3.35
C THR A 117 15.68 -3.11 3.43
N HIS A 118 15.27 -3.83 2.39
CA HIS A 118 14.11 -4.72 2.43
C HIS A 118 14.48 -5.98 3.20
N VAL A 119 13.75 -6.27 4.28
CA VAL A 119 14.05 -7.38 5.20
C VAL A 119 13.03 -8.51 5.15
N GLY A 120 11.92 -8.32 4.47
CA GLY A 120 10.92 -9.37 4.29
C GLY A 120 9.55 -8.85 3.94
N ASP A 121 8.61 -9.77 3.83
CA ASP A 121 7.21 -9.50 3.51
C ASP A 121 6.30 -10.09 4.57
N SER A 122 5.17 -9.44 4.83
CA SER A 122 4.16 -9.93 5.75
C SER A 122 2.76 -9.77 5.18
N TYR A 123 1.94 -10.82 5.30
CA TYR A 123 0.54 -10.77 4.92
C TYR A 123 -0.32 -10.54 6.15
N ILE A 124 -0.82 -9.32 6.30
CA ILE A 124 -1.52 -8.85 7.49
C ILE A 124 -3.03 -8.77 7.20
N ARG A 125 -3.82 -9.41 8.06
CA ARG A 125 -5.28 -9.36 8.03
C ARG A 125 -5.81 -8.83 9.35
N ALA A 126 -6.55 -7.72 9.31
CA ALA A 126 -7.15 -7.13 10.50
C ALA A 126 -8.65 -7.42 10.56
N TYR A 127 -9.12 -7.75 11.75
CA TYR A 127 -10.51 -8.11 12.01
C TYR A 127 -11.09 -7.25 13.14
N ILE A 128 -12.38 -6.91 13.03
CA ILE A 128 -13.20 -6.39 14.12
C ILE A 128 -14.43 -7.30 14.19
N ASP A 129 -14.75 -7.81 15.38
CA ASP A 129 -15.90 -8.71 15.61
C ASP A 129 -15.98 -9.87 14.59
N LYS A 130 -14.83 -10.49 14.31
CA LYS A 130 -14.66 -11.55 13.31
C LYS A 130 -14.87 -11.13 11.86
N GLN A 131 -15.18 -9.87 11.59
CA GLN A 131 -15.30 -9.34 10.24
C GLN A 131 -13.93 -8.85 9.76
N LEU A 132 -13.50 -9.31 8.57
CA LEU A 132 -12.28 -8.83 7.93
C LEU A 132 -12.47 -7.37 7.50
N ILE A 133 -11.69 -6.46 8.08
CA ILE A 133 -11.74 -5.02 7.79
C ILE A 133 -10.59 -4.53 6.92
N SER A 134 -9.48 -5.27 6.92
CA SER A 134 -8.31 -4.92 6.12
C SER A 134 -7.48 -6.14 5.79
N SER A 135 -6.96 -6.19 4.58
CA SER A 135 -6.00 -7.17 4.11
C SER A 135 -4.89 -6.45 3.35
N VAL A 136 -3.65 -6.67 3.75
CA VAL A 136 -2.49 -6.02 3.14
C VAL A 136 -1.35 -7.01 2.94
N LEU A 137 -0.63 -6.90 1.84
CA LEU A 137 0.72 -7.42 1.66
C LEU A 137 1.68 -6.28 1.98
N ALA A 138 2.49 -6.44 3.01
CA ALA A 138 3.42 -5.43 3.48
C ALA A 138 4.86 -5.82 3.15
N HIS A 139 5.56 -4.96 2.42
CA HIS A 139 7.02 -5.02 2.29
C HIS A 139 7.63 -4.34 3.50
N ILE A 140 8.41 -5.07 4.29
CA ILE A 140 9.03 -4.57 5.52
C ILE A 140 10.43 -4.09 5.20
N CYS A 141 10.71 -2.83 5.53
CA CYS A 141 11.99 -2.20 5.27
C CYS A 141 12.59 -1.60 6.55
N LEU A 142 13.86 -1.87 6.79
CA LEU A 142 14.68 -1.12 7.73
C LEU A 142 15.17 0.15 7.04
N VAL A 143 14.99 1.28 7.72
CA VAL A 143 15.36 2.60 7.23
C VAL A 143 16.25 3.27 8.26
N GLN A 144 17.45 3.67 7.85
CA GLN A 144 18.36 4.44 8.71
C GLN A 144 18.24 5.92 8.38
N ILE A 145 18.36 6.75 9.42
CA ILE A 145 18.41 8.20 9.30
C ILE A 145 19.62 8.76 10.04
N SER A 146 20.04 9.96 9.64
CA SER A 146 21.15 10.64 10.34
C SER A 146 20.68 11.27 11.66
N ASP A 147 21.62 11.55 12.58
CA ASP A 147 21.34 12.26 13.84
C ASP A 147 20.77 13.67 13.64
N ALA A 148 21.13 14.30 12.51
CA ALA A 148 20.65 15.64 12.16
C ALA A 148 19.32 15.59 11.40
N ALA A 149 18.69 14.41 11.26
CA ALA A 149 17.45 14.28 10.50
C ALA A 149 16.33 15.09 11.16
N GLN A 150 15.69 15.89 10.35
CA GLN A 150 14.43 16.55 10.72
C GLN A 150 13.27 15.67 10.26
N PHE A 151 12.25 15.55 11.08
CA PHE A 151 11.06 14.78 10.75
C PHE A 151 9.81 15.48 11.32
N HIS A 152 8.65 15.04 10.89
CA HIS A 152 7.38 15.62 11.27
C HIS A 152 7.18 15.63 12.79
N ASP A 153 6.68 16.73 13.37
CA ASP A 153 6.53 16.94 14.82
C ASP A 153 5.69 15.89 15.56
N SER A 154 4.84 15.16 14.85
CA SER A 154 4.04 14.08 15.43
C SER A 154 4.80 12.80 15.69
N LEU A 155 5.98 12.63 15.08
CA LEU A 155 6.82 11.44 15.27
C LEU A 155 7.50 11.48 16.65
N ARG A 156 7.74 10.29 17.20
CA ARG A 156 8.49 10.11 18.44
C ARG A 156 9.45 8.93 18.30
N CYS A 157 10.65 9.10 18.85
CA CYS A 157 11.65 8.06 18.95
C CYS A 157 11.48 7.30 20.26
N TYR A 158 11.51 5.99 20.21
CA TYR A 158 11.42 5.09 21.36
C TYR A 158 12.53 4.07 21.31
N ALA A 159 13.11 3.72 22.45
CA ALA A 159 13.94 2.52 22.56
C ALA A 159 13.06 1.28 22.25
N ILE A 160 13.70 0.22 21.74
CA ILE A 160 12.96 -0.99 21.34
C ILE A 160 12.18 -1.57 22.52
N GLU A 161 12.76 -1.55 23.71
CA GLU A 161 12.16 -2.05 24.94
C GLU A 161 10.92 -1.23 25.33
N GLU A 162 10.94 0.09 25.12
CA GLU A 162 9.83 0.99 25.42
C GLU A 162 8.63 0.73 24.52
N VAL A 163 8.87 0.32 23.25
CA VAL A 163 7.78 0.05 22.29
C VAL A 163 6.86 -1.07 22.77
N GLN A 164 7.37 -2.04 23.53
CA GLN A 164 6.60 -3.15 24.04
C GLN A 164 5.54 -2.72 25.08
N ASP A 165 5.77 -1.63 25.77
CA ASP A 165 4.87 -1.07 26.79
C ASP A 165 3.87 -0.07 26.23
N LEU A 166 3.98 0.29 24.94
CA LEU A 166 3.07 1.22 24.29
C LEU A 166 1.80 0.51 23.79
N ASP A 167 0.69 1.25 23.75
CA ASP A 167 -0.51 0.85 23.02
C ASP A 167 -0.23 0.97 21.51
N THR A 168 0.17 -0.12 20.89
CA THR A 168 0.58 -0.16 19.49
C THR A 168 -0.50 -0.73 18.58
N ALA A 169 -0.47 -0.32 17.31
CA ALA A 169 -1.28 -0.94 16.27
C ALA A 169 -0.93 -2.45 16.15
N PRO A 170 -1.92 -3.32 15.81
CA PRO A 170 -1.67 -4.76 15.67
C PRO A 170 -0.49 -5.09 14.76
N ALA A 171 0.27 -6.12 15.14
CA ALA A 171 1.46 -6.63 14.48
C ALA A 171 2.70 -5.70 14.55
N THR A 172 2.66 -4.56 15.24
CA THR A 172 3.82 -3.65 15.35
C THR A 172 5.02 -4.36 16.00
N ASN A 173 4.84 -4.97 17.16
CA ASN A 173 5.91 -5.64 17.91
C ASN A 173 6.43 -6.88 17.20
N GLU A 174 5.56 -7.66 16.56
CA GLU A 174 5.93 -8.84 15.78
C GLU A 174 6.78 -8.45 14.56
N ILE A 175 6.40 -7.38 13.85
CA ILE A 175 7.14 -6.88 12.69
C ILE A 175 8.54 -6.39 13.11
N ILE A 176 8.64 -5.63 14.20
CA ILE A 176 9.92 -5.18 14.73
C ILE A 176 10.80 -6.38 15.07
N SER A 177 10.26 -7.36 15.79
CA SER A 177 11.00 -8.56 16.19
C SER A 177 11.49 -9.38 15.00
N GLN A 178 10.66 -9.56 13.98
CA GLN A 178 11.03 -10.27 12.75
C GLN A 178 12.12 -9.55 11.97
N ALA A 179 12.04 -8.23 11.86
CA ALA A 179 13.01 -7.44 11.11
C ALA A 179 14.37 -7.43 11.77
N LEU A 180 14.42 -7.31 13.11
CA LEU A 180 15.67 -7.34 13.87
C LEU A 180 16.32 -8.73 13.90
N ALA A 181 15.54 -9.81 13.75
CA ALA A 181 16.09 -11.16 13.63
C ALA A 181 16.70 -11.45 12.24
N ALA A 182 16.42 -10.60 11.25
CA ALA A 182 16.93 -10.73 9.89
C ALA A 182 18.21 -9.88 9.61
N GLU A 183 18.64 -9.06 10.58
CA GLU A 183 19.92 -8.33 10.55
C GLU A 183 21.10 -9.26 10.88
#